data_9cf6682a0cfa20e95978f0f5d3adf8c0
#
_entry.id   9cf6682a0cfa20e95978f0f5d3adf8c0
#
_cell.length_a   1.000
_cell.length_b   1.000
_cell.length_c   1.000
_cell.angle_alpha   90.00
_cell.angle_beta   90.00
_cell.angle_gamma   90.00
#
_symmetry.space_group_name_H-M   'P 1'
#
loop_
_entity.id
_entity.type
_entity.pdbx_description
1 polymer ?
#
loop_
_entity_poly.entity_id
_entity_poly.type
_entity_poly.pdbx_seq_one_letter_code
_entity_poly.pdbx_strand_id
1 'polypeptide(L)'
;MIREYSNQNVYDALQDRLQFLFEEFDNIFISFSGGKDSGLLLNLLMDYRRKHYPDRKIGIFHQDFEAQYTVTTEYIERTMERYKDEAELYWVCLPMATRTALSSYEMYWYPWDDTKEDAWVRPMPKKKYVINLKNNPMTTYHYRMHQEDLAHQFARWYRISHENKKTVCLLGMRADESLQRYSGFLNKQYGYKGKCWITKQFKDVWCASPIYDWTLDDIWHATWLFHYDYNKLYDLYYKAGLKPSQMRVASPFNDYSKDALNMYRVIDPQIWVRLVGRVRGANFGAIYGRSKAMGYRSVQDPPQHHFLFFGHTGG
;
A
#
# COMPACT_ATOMS: atom_id res chain seq x y z
N MET A 1 14.07 -7.46 17.51
CA MET A 1 12.95 -6.53 17.79
C MET A 1 12.58 -6.70 19.25
N ILE A 2 12.71 -5.65 20.06
CA ILE A 2 12.23 -5.70 21.46
C ILE A 2 10.72 -5.50 21.38
N ARG A 3 9.94 -6.46 21.84
CA ARG A 3 8.48 -6.37 21.99
C ARG A 3 8.16 -6.03 23.44
N GLU A 4 7.41 -4.98 23.65
CA GLU A 4 6.79 -4.69 24.93
C GLU A 4 5.39 -5.32 24.94
N TYR A 5 5.16 -6.26 25.84
CA TYR A 5 3.85 -6.87 26.02
C TYR A 5 3.00 -5.98 26.94
N SER A 6 1.80 -5.64 26.48
CA SER A 6 0.81 -4.92 27.29
C SER A 6 -0.32 -5.89 27.70
N ASN A 7 -1.14 -5.47 28.65
CA ASN A 7 -2.35 -6.22 29.04
C ASN A 7 -3.52 -6.04 28.04
N GLN A 8 -3.29 -5.29 26.97
CA GLN A 8 -4.29 -4.99 25.93
C GLN A 8 -3.91 -5.73 24.65
N ASN A 9 -4.86 -6.42 24.02
CA ASN A 9 -4.65 -7.05 22.73
C ASN A 9 -4.64 -6.00 21.61
N VAL A 10 -4.14 -6.39 20.43
CA VAL A 10 -3.99 -5.46 19.28
C VAL A 10 -5.31 -4.95 18.73
N TYR A 11 -6.40 -5.71 18.87
CA TYR A 11 -7.74 -5.30 18.42
C TYR A 11 -8.31 -4.20 19.32
N ASP A 12 -8.25 -4.36 20.64
CA ASP A 12 -8.71 -3.34 21.61
C ASP A 12 -7.87 -2.08 21.48
N ALA A 13 -6.55 -2.22 21.32
CA ALA A 13 -5.66 -1.09 21.06
C ALA A 13 -6.01 -0.36 19.75
N LEU A 14 -6.46 -1.08 18.73
CA LEU A 14 -6.96 -0.48 17.50
C LEU A 14 -8.27 0.30 17.72
N GLN A 15 -9.21 -0.22 18.54
CA GLN A 15 -10.45 0.49 18.85
C GLN A 15 -10.16 1.86 19.49
N ASP A 16 -9.25 1.91 20.47
CA ASP A 16 -8.81 3.17 21.11
C ASP A 16 -8.15 4.13 20.10
N ARG A 17 -7.37 3.60 19.17
CA ARG A 17 -6.72 4.40 18.12
C ARG A 17 -7.74 4.96 17.12
N LEU A 18 -8.73 4.17 16.75
CA LEU A 18 -9.82 4.64 15.88
C LEU A 18 -10.65 5.71 16.59
N GLN A 19 -10.99 5.52 17.87
CA GLN A 19 -11.64 6.55 18.66
C GLN A 19 -10.86 7.86 18.61
N PHE A 20 -9.56 7.82 18.94
CA PHE A 20 -8.71 8.99 18.88
C PHE A 20 -8.69 9.66 17.49
N LEU A 21 -8.63 8.88 16.42
CA LEU A 21 -8.61 9.41 15.05
C LEU A 21 -9.93 10.10 14.69
N PHE A 22 -11.07 9.51 15.07
CA PHE A 22 -12.37 10.08 14.79
C PHE A 22 -12.69 11.34 15.61
N GLU A 23 -12.15 11.43 16.83
CA GLU A 23 -12.27 12.62 17.70
C GLU A 23 -11.31 13.75 17.29
N GLU A 24 -10.11 13.41 16.82
CA GLU A 24 -9.04 14.38 16.57
C GLU A 24 -9.03 14.97 15.17
N PHE A 25 -9.50 14.22 14.17
CA PHE A 25 -9.44 14.61 12.77
C PHE A 25 -10.83 14.75 12.18
N ASP A 26 -11.08 15.88 11.51
CA ASP A 26 -12.36 16.15 10.84
C ASP A 26 -12.51 15.29 9.58
N ASN A 27 -11.45 15.17 8.80
CA ASN A 27 -11.43 14.46 7.53
C ASN A 27 -10.56 13.19 7.65
N ILE A 28 -11.14 12.05 7.32
CA ILE A 28 -10.45 10.75 7.34
C ILE A 28 -10.56 10.13 5.97
N PHE A 29 -9.44 9.69 5.42
CA PHE A 29 -9.44 8.78 4.27
C PHE A 29 -8.43 7.68 4.46
N ILE A 30 -8.65 6.54 3.80
CA ILE A 30 -7.74 5.39 3.82
C ILE A 30 -7.10 5.20 2.45
N SER A 31 -5.78 4.96 2.42
CA SER A 31 -5.07 4.50 1.23
C SER A 31 -5.22 2.99 1.10
N PHE A 32 -6.09 2.58 0.18
CA PHE A 32 -6.42 1.18 -0.07
C PHE A 32 -5.64 0.65 -1.26
N SER A 33 -4.65 -0.19 -1.02
CA SER A 33 -3.77 -0.76 -2.06
C SER A 33 -4.31 -2.06 -2.69
N GLY A 34 -5.38 -2.65 -2.16
CA GLY A 34 -5.82 -4.00 -2.51
C GLY A 34 -5.01 -5.11 -1.83
N GLY A 35 -4.06 -4.79 -0.96
CA GLY A 35 -3.32 -5.73 -0.14
C GLY A 35 -4.07 -6.15 1.13
N LYS A 36 -3.62 -7.24 1.76
CA LYS A 36 -4.24 -7.81 2.97
C LYS A 36 -4.33 -6.82 4.14
N ASP A 37 -3.25 -6.06 4.37
CA ASP A 37 -3.14 -5.15 5.51
C ASP A 37 -4.08 -3.95 5.35
N SER A 38 -4.06 -3.31 4.18
CA SER A 38 -4.97 -2.19 3.88
C SER A 38 -6.43 -2.64 3.76
N GLY A 39 -6.67 -3.86 3.28
CA GLY A 39 -8.01 -4.45 3.20
C GLY A 39 -8.60 -4.74 4.57
N LEU A 40 -7.82 -5.35 5.47
CA LEU A 40 -8.26 -5.58 6.85
C LEU A 40 -8.51 -4.25 7.57
N LEU A 41 -7.58 -3.29 7.48
CA LEU A 41 -7.76 -1.98 8.10
C LEU A 41 -9.02 -1.27 7.59
N LEU A 42 -9.29 -1.35 6.28
CA LEU A 42 -10.51 -0.77 5.69
C LEU A 42 -11.77 -1.40 6.29
N ASN A 43 -11.84 -2.73 6.38
CA ASN A 43 -13.00 -3.41 6.95
C ASN A 43 -13.22 -3.03 8.43
N LEU A 44 -12.15 -3.05 9.25
CA LEU A 44 -12.20 -2.66 10.67
C LEU A 44 -12.60 -1.19 10.86
N LEU A 45 -12.09 -0.30 10.01
CA LEU A 45 -12.42 1.12 10.00
C LEU A 45 -13.92 1.33 9.68
N MET A 46 -14.44 0.61 8.68
CA MET A 46 -15.85 0.72 8.28
C MET A 46 -16.78 0.17 9.34
N ASP A 47 -16.41 -0.93 10.01
CA ASP A 47 -17.20 -1.47 11.11
C ASP A 47 -17.22 -0.52 12.32
N TYR A 48 -16.05 0.07 12.66
CA TYR A 48 -15.96 1.09 13.71
C TYR A 48 -16.84 2.30 13.37
N ARG A 49 -16.73 2.80 12.13
CA ARG A 49 -17.52 3.93 11.61
C ARG A 49 -19.02 3.63 11.70
N ARG A 50 -19.50 2.47 11.25
CA ARG A 50 -20.92 2.08 11.33
C ARG A 50 -21.45 2.09 12.76
N LYS A 51 -20.65 1.60 13.69
CA LYS A 51 -21.04 1.46 15.10
C LYS A 51 -21.06 2.80 15.84
N HIS A 52 -20.10 3.69 15.59
CA HIS A 52 -19.88 4.87 16.42
C HIS A 52 -20.15 6.18 15.70
N TYR A 53 -20.04 6.25 14.37
CA TYR A 53 -20.18 7.46 13.55
C TYR A 53 -20.95 7.16 12.25
N PRO A 54 -22.20 6.67 12.30
CA PRO A 54 -22.94 6.15 11.14
C PRO A 54 -23.15 7.19 10.02
N ASP A 55 -23.24 8.46 10.37
CA ASP A 55 -23.47 9.54 9.40
C ASP A 55 -22.19 10.12 8.80
N ARG A 56 -21.03 9.78 9.36
CA ARG A 56 -19.75 10.30 8.91
C ARG A 56 -19.21 9.50 7.74
N LYS A 57 -19.05 10.15 6.59
CA LYS A 57 -18.36 9.55 5.44
C LYS A 57 -16.84 9.61 5.62
N ILE A 58 -16.16 8.61 5.09
CA ILE A 58 -14.71 8.57 4.97
C ILE A 58 -14.31 8.36 3.52
N GLY A 59 -13.13 8.83 3.13
CA GLY A 59 -12.61 8.61 1.79
C GLY A 59 -11.93 7.25 1.65
N ILE A 60 -12.15 6.55 0.53
CA ILE A 60 -11.37 5.38 0.13
C ILE A 60 -10.58 5.75 -1.12
N PHE A 61 -9.27 5.92 -0.98
CA PHE A 61 -8.35 6.29 -2.03
C PHE A 61 -7.59 5.06 -2.54
N HIS A 62 -7.72 4.75 -3.81
CA HIS A 62 -6.92 3.74 -4.50
C HIS A 62 -6.11 4.38 -5.62
N GLN A 63 -4.78 4.33 -5.50
CA GLN A 63 -3.85 4.72 -6.56
C GLN A 63 -3.57 3.53 -7.44
N ASP A 64 -4.04 3.59 -8.68
CA ASP A 64 -4.00 2.47 -9.59
C ASP A 64 -2.75 2.50 -10.48
N PHE A 65 -1.95 1.45 -10.42
CA PHE A 65 -0.72 1.29 -11.18
C PHE A 65 -0.91 0.60 -12.53
N GLU A 66 -2.13 0.46 -13.06
CA GLU A 66 -2.43 -0.22 -14.34
C GLU A 66 -2.07 -1.72 -14.32
N ALA A 67 -0.81 -2.02 -14.04
CA ALA A 67 -0.25 -3.37 -14.05
C ALA A 67 -0.53 -4.10 -12.72
N GLN A 68 -1.61 -4.86 -12.68
CA GLN A 68 -2.04 -5.66 -11.53
C GLN A 68 -2.61 -7.00 -12.02
N TYR A 69 -2.60 -8.02 -11.15
CA TYR A 69 -3.33 -9.26 -11.38
C TYR A 69 -4.82 -9.00 -11.51
N THR A 70 -5.49 -9.73 -12.41
CA THR A 70 -6.95 -9.65 -12.59
C THR A 70 -7.68 -9.84 -11.26
N VAL A 71 -7.31 -10.86 -10.48
CA VAL A 71 -7.91 -11.16 -9.18
C VAL A 71 -7.74 -10.01 -8.16
N THR A 72 -6.65 -9.24 -8.24
CA THR A 72 -6.45 -8.05 -7.41
C THR A 72 -7.38 -6.92 -7.82
N THR A 73 -7.50 -6.67 -9.12
CA THR A 73 -8.40 -5.64 -9.66
C THR A 73 -9.86 -5.94 -9.30
N GLU A 74 -10.28 -7.21 -9.45
CA GLU A 74 -11.60 -7.68 -9.04
C GLU A 74 -11.87 -7.51 -7.55
N TYR A 75 -10.87 -7.77 -6.69
CA TYR A 75 -10.99 -7.54 -5.26
C TYR A 75 -11.17 -6.06 -4.93
N ILE A 76 -10.40 -5.18 -5.56
CA ILE A 76 -10.53 -3.73 -5.40
C ILE A 76 -11.92 -3.27 -5.83
N GLU A 77 -12.39 -3.72 -6.98
CA GLU A 77 -13.72 -3.38 -7.49
C GLU A 77 -14.83 -3.84 -6.55
N ARG A 78 -14.81 -5.11 -6.12
CA ARG A 78 -15.80 -5.64 -5.15
C ARG A 78 -15.80 -4.87 -3.84
N THR A 79 -14.62 -4.50 -3.36
CA THR A 79 -14.48 -3.76 -2.10
C THR A 79 -15.05 -2.36 -2.23
N MET A 80 -14.74 -1.64 -3.30
CA MET A 80 -15.30 -0.32 -3.55
C MET A 80 -16.82 -0.37 -3.74
N GLU A 81 -17.34 -1.30 -4.53
CA GLU A 81 -18.80 -1.47 -4.70
C GLU A 81 -19.52 -1.78 -3.37
N ARG A 82 -18.87 -2.55 -2.47
CA ARG A 82 -19.41 -2.83 -1.13
C ARG A 82 -19.64 -1.55 -0.31
N TYR A 83 -18.73 -0.57 -0.43
CA TYR A 83 -18.75 0.64 0.39
C TYR A 83 -19.28 1.89 -0.33
N LYS A 84 -19.79 1.78 -1.55
CA LYS A 84 -20.18 2.92 -2.39
C LYS A 84 -21.23 3.85 -1.79
N ASP A 85 -22.10 3.34 -0.95
CA ASP A 85 -23.17 4.12 -0.33
C ASP A 85 -22.75 4.70 1.04
N GLU A 86 -21.64 4.19 1.61
CA GLU A 86 -21.15 4.53 2.94
C GLU A 86 -19.88 5.38 2.94
N ALA A 87 -19.13 5.38 1.84
CA ALA A 87 -17.83 6.05 1.72
C ALA A 87 -17.77 6.91 0.46
N GLU A 88 -16.80 7.80 0.43
CA GLU A 88 -16.42 8.55 -0.77
C GLU A 88 -15.32 7.79 -1.49
N LEU A 89 -15.57 7.42 -2.74
CA LEU A 89 -14.68 6.54 -3.48
C LEU A 89 -13.83 7.31 -4.48
N TYR A 90 -12.53 7.04 -4.48
CA TYR A 90 -11.54 7.68 -5.35
C TYR A 90 -10.60 6.62 -5.95
N TRP A 91 -10.92 6.16 -7.16
CA TRP A 91 -10.06 5.24 -7.91
C TRP A 91 -9.24 6.05 -8.92
N VAL A 92 -7.96 6.29 -8.61
CA VAL A 92 -7.13 7.23 -9.36
C VAL A 92 -6.32 6.52 -10.42
N CYS A 93 -6.67 6.74 -11.70
CA CYS A 93 -6.03 6.24 -12.90
C CYS A 93 -5.39 7.41 -13.68
N LEU A 94 -4.34 8.00 -13.11
CA LEU A 94 -3.63 9.12 -13.71
C LEU A 94 -2.20 8.71 -14.11
N PRO A 95 -1.68 9.23 -15.23
CA PRO A 95 -0.27 9.05 -15.59
C PRO A 95 0.67 9.54 -14.49
N MET A 96 1.53 8.64 -14.02
CA MET A 96 2.50 8.93 -12.98
C MET A 96 3.84 8.24 -13.26
N ALA A 97 4.95 8.84 -12.85
CA ALA A 97 6.26 8.23 -12.94
C ALA A 97 6.43 7.18 -11.83
N THR A 98 6.44 5.93 -12.22
CA THR A 98 6.61 4.78 -11.33
C THR A 98 7.96 4.13 -11.60
N ARG A 99 8.77 3.94 -10.57
CA ARG A 99 10.09 3.32 -10.73
C ARG A 99 9.99 1.90 -11.26
N THR A 100 10.93 1.55 -12.16
CA THR A 100 11.13 0.17 -12.61
C THR A 100 12.54 -0.30 -12.29
N ALA A 101 12.64 -1.54 -11.81
CA ALA A 101 13.90 -2.22 -11.54
C ALA A 101 14.33 -3.14 -12.70
N LEU A 102 13.60 -3.09 -13.83
CA LEU A 102 13.79 -4.02 -14.95
C LEU A 102 14.74 -3.50 -16.04
N SER A 103 15.07 -2.21 -16.01
CA SER A 103 15.91 -1.58 -17.01
C SER A 103 16.91 -0.62 -16.33
N SER A 104 18.16 -0.66 -16.77
CA SER A 104 19.18 0.32 -16.39
C SER A 104 19.08 1.61 -17.21
N TYR A 105 18.33 1.61 -18.31
CA TYR A 105 18.18 2.75 -19.23
C TYR A 105 16.89 3.53 -18.98
N GLU A 106 15.77 2.82 -18.68
CA GLU A 106 14.48 3.42 -18.40
C GLU A 106 14.20 3.25 -16.89
N MET A 107 14.45 4.28 -16.11
CA MET A 107 14.24 4.24 -14.65
C MET A 107 12.78 4.31 -14.24
N TYR A 108 11.90 4.75 -15.15
CA TYR A 108 10.48 4.95 -14.91
C TYR A 108 9.65 4.36 -16.01
N TRP A 109 8.47 3.88 -15.65
CA TRP A 109 7.37 3.60 -16.55
C TRP A 109 6.15 4.41 -16.11
N TYR A 110 5.18 4.58 -16.99
CA TYR A 110 4.06 5.48 -16.77
C TYR A 110 2.74 4.71 -16.91
N PRO A 111 2.13 4.26 -15.77
CA PRO A 111 0.77 3.74 -15.77
C PRO A 111 -0.20 4.75 -16.39
N TRP A 112 -1.21 4.25 -17.05
CA TRP A 112 -2.31 5.05 -17.63
C TRP A 112 -1.85 6.16 -18.58
N ASP A 113 -0.69 6.01 -19.19
CA ASP A 113 -0.16 6.92 -20.21
C ASP A 113 -1.08 6.94 -21.42
N ASP A 114 -1.80 8.05 -21.62
CA ASP A 114 -2.78 8.24 -22.69
C ASP A 114 -2.14 8.24 -24.09
N THR A 115 -0.85 8.52 -24.21
CA THR A 115 -0.11 8.39 -25.48
C THR A 115 0.12 6.93 -25.89
N LYS A 116 -0.20 5.96 -25.01
CA LYS A 116 0.01 4.52 -25.18
C LYS A 116 -1.23 3.71 -24.76
N GLU A 117 -2.42 4.22 -24.98
CA GLU A 117 -3.67 3.58 -24.56
C GLU A 117 -3.81 2.16 -25.10
N ASP A 118 -3.46 1.93 -26.37
CA ASP A 118 -3.49 0.60 -27.02
C ASP A 118 -2.56 -0.43 -26.35
N ALA A 119 -1.53 0.05 -25.64
CA ALA A 119 -0.56 -0.78 -24.93
C ALA A 119 -0.86 -0.95 -23.44
N TRP A 120 -1.95 -0.41 -22.93
CA TRP A 120 -2.31 -0.61 -21.52
C TRP A 120 -2.45 -2.09 -21.17
N VAL A 121 -1.98 -2.45 -19.99
CA VAL A 121 -2.02 -3.83 -19.50
C VAL A 121 -3.45 -4.35 -19.38
N ARG A 122 -4.38 -3.46 -19.02
CA ARG A 122 -5.81 -3.74 -18.94
C ARG A 122 -6.62 -2.47 -19.26
N PRO A 123 -7.92 -2.61 -19.57
CA PRO A 123 -8.78 -1.44 -19.75
C PRO A 123 -8.94 -0.67 -18.43
N MET A 124 -9.08 0.66 -18.54
CA MET A 124 -9.39 1.52 -17.40
C MET A 124 -10.81 1.21 -16.89
N PRO A 125 -10.99 1.11 -15.54
CA PRO A 125 -12.32 0.85 -14.98
C PRO A 125 -13.32 1.93 -15.35
N LYS A 126 -14.55 1.52 -15.70
CA LYS A 126 -15.64 2.43 -16.13
C LYS A 126 -16.61 2.66 -14.97
N LYS A 127 -16.17 3.38 -13.92
CA LYS A 127 -17.00 3.71 -12.75
C LYS A 127 -17.04 5.22 -12.55
N LYS A 128 -18.11 5.73 -11.94
CA LYS A 128 -18.30 7.18 -11.67
C LYS A 128 -17.23 7.78 -10.77
N TYR A 129 -16.64 6.96 -9.90
CA TYR A 129 -15.60 7.35 -8.94
C TYR A 129 -14.17 7.17 -9.47
N VAL A 130 -14.00 6.85 -10.75
CA VAL A 130 -12.67 6.79 -11.39
C VAL A 130 -12.24 8.20 -11.77
N ILE A 131 -11.08 8.59 -11.25
CA ILE A 131 -10.41 9.85 -11.59
C ILE A 131 -9.36 9.56 -12.67
N ASN A 132 -9.47 10.24 -13.80
CA ASN A 132 -8.56 10.14 -14.94
C ASN A 132 -8.25 11.53 -15.50
N LEU A 133 -7.47 11.63 -16.56
CA LEU A 133 -7.10 12.94 -17.15
C LEU A 133 -8.27 13.83 -17.54
N LYS A 134 -9.44 13.25 -17.90
CA LYS A 134 -10.60 14.02 -18.36
C LYS A 134 -11.42 14.65 -17.22
N ASN A 135 -11.35 14.08 -16.02
CA ASN A 135 -12.18 14.48 -14.87
C ASN A 135 -11.37 14.74 -13.60
N ASN A 136 -10.04 14.83 -13.70
CA ASN A 136 -9.16 15.05 -12.55
C ASN A 136 -9.46 16.38 -11.84
N PRO A 137 -9.86 16.36 -10.56
CA PRO A 137 -10.16 17.57 -9.82
C PRO A 137 -8.94 18.22 -9.15
N MET A 138 -7.77 17.54 -9.17
CA MET A 138 -6.55 18.01 -8.50
C MET A 138 -5.82 19.05 -9.37
N THR A 139 -6.03 20.33 -9.08
CA THR A 139 -5.43 21.45 -9.84
C THR A 139 -3.90 21.50 -9.79
N THR A 140 -3.30 20.86 -8.80
CA THR A 140 -1.84 20.79 -8.60
C THR A 140 -1.22 19.49 -9.18
N TYR A 141 -2.01 18.68 -9.86
CA TYR A 141 -1.50 17.53 -10.58
C TYR A 141 -0.68 18.00 -11.78
N HIS A 142 0.51 17.41 -11.94
CA HIS A 142 1.35 17.58 -13.12
C HIS A 142 1.47 16.25 -13.85
N TYR A 143 1.29 16.27 -15.17
CA TYR A 143 1.38 15.09 -16.01
C TYR A 143 2.67 14.32 -15.76
N ARG A 144 2.54 13.01 -15.50
CA ARG A 144 3.66 12.11 -15.16
C ARG A 144 4.48 12.52 -13.93
N MET A 145 3.89 13.22 -12.96
CA MET A 145 4.54 13.45 -11.67
C MET A 145 4.89 12.14 -10.96
N HIS A 146 5.79 12.15 -9.98
CA HIS A 146 6.12 10.94 -9.23
C HIS A 146 4.91 10.37 -8.48
N GLN A 147 4.86 9.05 -8.35
CA GLN A 147 3.75 8.34 -7.69
C GLN A 147 3.54 8.80 -6.23
N GLU A 148 4.62 9.12 -5.51
CA GLU A 148 4.57 9.63 -4.15
C GLU A 148 3.96 11.05 -4.12
N ASP A 149 4.32 11.89 -5.08
CA ASP A 149 3.78 13.24 -5.21
C ASP A 149 2.29 13.21 -5.55
N LEU A 150 1.84 12.26 -6.37
CA LEU A 150 0.42 12.09 -6.68
C LEU A 150 -0.40 11.78 -5.42
N ALA A 151 0.07 10.90 -4.54
CA ALA A 151 -0.59 10.62 -3.28
C ALA A 151 -0.63 11.86 -2.37
N HIS A 152 0.43 12.67 -2.35
CA HIS A 152 0.49 13.94 -1.62
C HIS A 152 -0.47 14.98 -2.19
N GLN A 153 -0.58 15.08 -3.52
CA GLN A 153 -1.53 16.00 -4.16
C GLN A 153 -2.98 15.58 -3.92
N PHE A 154 -3.26 14.28 -3.92
CA PHE A 154 -4.57 13.78 -3.54
C PHE A 154 -4.92 14.18 -2.10
N ALA A 155 -4.04 13.95 -1.14
CA ALA A 155 -4.26 14.31 0.25
C ALA A 155 -4.48 15.82 0.45
N ARG A 156 -3.75 16.65 -0.29
CA ARG A 156 -3.93 18.12 -0.31
C ARG A 156 -5.29 18.51 -0.88
N TRP A 157 -5.63 17.94 -2.03
CA TRP A 157 -6.91 18.18 -2.68
C TRP A 157 -8.08 17.72 -1.80
N TYR A 158 -7.99 16.52 -1.21
CA TYR A 158 -9.02 15.98 -0.32
C TYR A 158 -9.26 16.91 0.86
N ARG A 159 -8.20 17.41 1.49
CA ARG A 159 -8.33 18.40 2.56
C ARG A 159 -9.05 19.68 2.08
N ILE A 160 -8.65 20.22 0.93
CA ILE A 160 -9.24 21.48 0.39
C ILE A 160 -10.71 21.27 0.05
N SER A 161 -11.06 20.16 -0.59
CA SER A 161 -12.46 19.84 -0.95
C SER A 161 -13.35 19.55 0.27
N HIS A 162 -12.74 19.31 1.45
CA HIS A 162 -13.40 19.08 2.71
C HIS A 162 -13.13 20.23 3.70
N GLU A 163 -13.47 21.46 3.29
CA GLU A 163 -13.46 22.67 4.12
C GLU A 163 -12.11 23.05 4.74
N ASN A 164 -10.99 22.59 4.18
CA ASN A 164 -9.65 22.83 4.70
C ASN A 164 -9.43 22.35 6.16
N LYS A 165 -10.24 21.42 6.64
CA LYS A 165 -10.17 20.91 8.00
C LYS A 165 -9.01 19.94 8.18
N LYS A 166 -8.73 19.61 9.45
CA LYS A 166 -7.68 18.68 9.84
C LYS A 166 -7.94 17.30 9.25
N THR A 167 -6.98 16.80 8.49
CA THR A 167 -7.13 15.60 7.66
C THR A 167 -6.11 14.51 8.02
N VAL A 168 -6.53 13.26 8.04
CA VAL A 168 -5.64 12.12 8.22
C VAL A 168 -5.83 11.07 7.14
N CYS A 169 -4.70 10.59 6.59
CA CYS A 169 -4.63 9.42 5.71
C CYS A 169 -4.30 8.18 6.54
N LEU A 170 -5.14 7.16 6.48
CA LEU A 170 -4.86 5.89 7.14
C LEU A 170 -4.08 4.95 6.22
N LEU A 171 -3.03 4.33 6.76
CA LEU A 171 -2.14 3.43 6.05
C LEU A 171 -2.09 2.07 6.75
N GLY A 172 -2.22 1.00 5.98
CA GLY A 172 -2.06 -0.37 6.47
C GLY A 172 -0.59 -0.76 6.62
N MET A 173 0.25 0.10 7.24
CA MET A 173 1.67 -0.19 7.46
C MET A 173 1.90 -0.84 8.82
N ARG A 174 2.78 -1.84 8.85
CA ARG A 174 3.17 -2.56 10.08
C ARG A 174 4.68 -2.52 10.32
N ALA A 175 5.08 -2.43 11.57
CA ALA A 175 6.49 -2.47 11.98
C ALA A 175 7.16 -3.82 11.63
N ASP A 176 6.37 -4.90 11.62
CA ASP A 176 6.80 -6.27 11.33
C ASP A 176 7.27 -6.50 9.88
N GLU A 177 6.97 -5.57 8.95
CA GLU A 177 7.28 -5.76 7.53
C GLU A 177 8.74 -5.49 7.15
N SER A 178 9.43 -4.61 7.87
CA SER A 178 10.83 -4.28 7.64
C SER A 178 11.46 -3.50 8.78
N LEU A 179 12.80 -3.60 8.91
CA LEU A 179 13.58 -2.81 9.87
C LEU A 179 13.41 -1.31 9.66
N GLN A 180 13.27 -0.86 8.41
CA GLN A 180 13.05 0.56 8.08
C GLN A 180 11.71 1.05 8.65
N ARG A 181 10.63 0.27 8.51
CA ARG A 181 9.31 0.61 9.07
C ARG A 181 9.35 0.59 10.59
N TYR A 182 9.97 -0.43 11.17
CA TYR A 182 10.17 -0.51 12.61
C TYR A 182 10.90 0.71 13.18
N SER A 183 12.03 1.10 12.58
CA SER A 183 12.79 2.28 12.99
C SER A 183 11.98 3.58 12.87
N GLY A 184 11.13 3.68 11.83
CA GLY A 184 10.23 4.82 11.64
C GLY A 184 9.22 4.98 12.79
N PHE A 185 8.72 3.89 13.36
CA PHE A 185 7.80 3.93 14.51
C PHE A 185 8.49 4.15 15.85
N LEU A 186 9.78 3.81 15.98
CA LEU A 186 10.53 4.04 17.20
C LEU A 186 10.78 5.53 17.50
N ASN A 187 10.77 6.37 16.50
CA ASN A 187 11.06 7.79 16.64
C ASN A 187 9.85 8.56 17.18
N LYS A 188 9.58 8.41 18.50
CA LYS A 188 8.45 9.05 19.20
C LYS A 188 8.48 10.58 19.18
N GLN A 189 9.65 11.19 18.91
CA GLN A 189 9.82 12.65 18.89
C GLN A 189 9.00 13.34 17.78
N TYR A 190 8.77 12.64 16.67
CA TYR A 190 8.03 13.17 15.52
C TYR A 190 6.57 12.73 15.48
N GLY A 191 6.11 11.98 16.51
CA GLY A 191 4.73 11.50 16.59
C GLY A 191 3.75 12.62 16.98
N TYR A 192 2.57 12.59 16.38
CA TYR A 192 1.49 13.52 16.70
C TYR A 192 0.96 13.28 18.13
N LYS A 193 1.03 14.31 18.99
CA LYS A 193 0.63 14.20 20.40
C LYS A 193 1.26 12.99 21.12
N GLY A 194 2.53 12.70 20.84
CA GLY A 194 3.26 11.58 21.42
C GLY A 194 2.93 10.19 20.85
N LYS A 195 2.12 10.12 19.80
CA LYS A 195 1.73 8.86 19.13
C LYS A 195 2.66 8.59 17.95
N CYS A 196 3.62 7.67 18.10
CA CYS A 196 4.63 7.33 17.11
C CYS A 196 4.06 6.81 15.76
N TRP A 197 2.81 6.35 15.76
CA TRP A 197 2.11 5.84 14.59
C TRP A 197 1.34 6.90 13.79
N ILE A 198 1.41 8.20 14.20
CA ILE A 198 0.87 9.33 13.46
C ILE A 198 2.01 10.31 13.14
N THR A 199 2.25 10.55 11.87
CA THR A 199 3.31 11.44 11.37
C THR A 199 2.71 12.57 10.55
N LYS A 200 3.30 13.76 10.69
CA LYS A 200 2.89 14.91 9.88
C LYS A 200 3.40 14.75 8.46
N GLN A 201 2.53 14.91 7.49
CA GLN A 201 2.89 14.89 6.08
C GLN A 201 3.16 16.32 5.57
N PHE A 202 2.22 17.23 5.81
CA PHE A 202 2.35 18.68 5.57
C PHE A 202 1.33 19.43 6.43
N LYS A 203 1.14 20.76 6.20
CA LYS A 203 0.23 21.57 7.01
C LYS A 203 -1.19 20.97 7.02
N ASP A 204 -1.70 20.67 8.20
CA ASP A 204 -3.03 20.14 8.49
C ASP A 204 -3.35 18.79 7.82
N VAL A 205 -2.32 18.02 7.42
CA VAL A 205 -2.45 16.67 6.91
C VAL A 205 -1.44 15.74 7.60
N TRP A 206 -1.94 14.60 8.07
CA TRP A 206 -1.16 13.54 8.74
C TRP A 206 -1.37 12.19 8.07
N CYS A 207 -0.44 11.30 8.29
CA CYS A 207 -0.57 9.88 8.00
C CYS A 207 -0.59 9.10 9.31
N ALA A 208 -1.50 8.16 9.43
CA ALA A 208 -1.62 7.30 10.60
C ALA A 208 -1.59 5.82 10.20
N SER A 209 -0.86 5.03 10.98
CA SER A 209 -0.76 3.57 10.82
C SER A 209 -1.32 2.86 12.05
N PRO A 210 -2.66 2.77 12.19
CA PRO A 210 -3.27 2.31 13.44
C PRO A 210 -3.03 0.83 13.74
N ILE A 211 -2.61 0.03 12.75
CA ILE A 211 -2.24 -1.39 12.89
C ILE A 211 -0.72 -1.60 12.90
N TYR A 212 0.06 -0.58 13.28
CA TYR A 212 1.54 -0.60 13.19
C TYR A 212 2.20 -1.73 13.99
N ASP A 213 1.59 -2.17 15.07
CA ASP A 213 2.07 -3.20 16.00
C ASP A 213 1.50 -4.61 15.71
N TRP A 214 0.61 -4.74 14.72
CA TRP A 214 0.05 -6.03 14.32
C TRP A 214 1.08 -6.91 13.63
N THR A 215 1.05 -8.20 13.93
CA THR A 215 1.84 -9.22 13.23
C THR A 215 1.11 -9.72 11.98
N LEU A 216 1.81 -10.48 11.15
CA LEU A 216 1.18 -11.15 10.01
C LEU A 216 0.07 -12.11 10.45
N ASP A 217 0.29 -12.81 11.56
CA ASP A 217 -0.69 -13.77 12.12
C ASP A 217 -1.93 -13.04 12.62
N ASP A 218 -1.79 -11.88 13.26
CA ASP A 218 -2.92 -11.04 13.68
C ASP A 218 -3.79 -10.62 12.47
N ILE A 219 -3.16 -10.25 11.35
CA ILE A 219 -3.87 -9.88 10.12
C ILE A 219 -4.74 -11.03 9.61
N TRP A 220 -4.19 -12.23 9.51
CA TRP A 220 -4.92 -13.39 9.01
C TRP A 220 -5.94 -13.90 10.02
N HIS A 221 -5.60 -13.90 11.31
CA HIS A 221 -6.51 -14.30 12.37
C HIS A 221 -7.76 -13.39 12.41
N ALA A 222 -7.56 -12.07 12.39
CA ALA A 222 -8.68 -11.12 12.36
C ALA A 222 -9.51 -11.24 11.07
N THR A 223 -8.86 -11.40 9.91
CA THR A 223 -9.56 -11.61 8.63
C THR A 223 -10.48 -12.82 8.68
N TRP A 224 -10.00 -13.93 9.26
CA TRP A 224 -10.78 -15.15 9.45
C TRP A 224 -11.87 -14.98 10.51
N LEU A 225 -11.53 -14.43 11.67
CA LEU A 225 -12.44 -14.28 12.81
C LEU A 225 -13.68 -13.43 12.48
N PHE A 226 -13.45 -12.32 11.75
CA PHE A 226 -14.52 -11.40 11.35
C PHE A 226 -15.14 -11.73 9.98
N HIS A 227 -14.73 -12.84 9.35
CA HIS A 227 -15.21 -13.28 8.03
C HIS A 227 -15.09 -12.21 6.93
N TYR A 228 -14.01 -11.41 6.97
CA TYR A 228 -13.78 -10.40 5.96
C TYR A 228 -13.33 -10.99 4.62
N ASP A 229 -13.83 -10.41 3.54
CA ASP A 229 -13.29 -10.69 2.20
C ASP A 229 -11.86 -10.14 2.08
N TYR A 230 -11.03 -10.87 1.36
CA TYR A 230 -9.64 -10.50 1.10
C TYR A 230 -9.23 -10.83 -0.34
N ASN A 231 -8.09 -10.27 -0.77
CA ASN A 231 -7.55 -10.50 -2.09
C ASN A 231 -7.10 -11.96 -2.27
N LYS A 232 -7.80 -12.70 -3.11
CA LYS A 232 -7.53 -14.12 -3.38
C LYS A 232 -6.20 -14.38 -4.08
N LEU A 233 -5.47 -13.35 -4.47
CA LEU A 233 -4.09 -13.48 -4.93
C LEU A 233 -3.20 -14.16 -3.88
N TYR A 234 -3.45 -13.95 -2.59
CA TYR A 234 -2.68 -14.60 -1.52
C TYR A 234 -2.84 -16.11 -1.51
N ASP A 235 -4.03 -16.64 -1.82
CA ASP A 235 -4.27 -18.08 -1.97
C ASP A 235 -3.50 -18.65 -3.18
N LEU A 236 -3.46 -17.89 -4.28
CA LEU A 236 -2.72 -18.28 -5.49
C LEU A 236 -1.21 -18.28 -5.25
N TYR A 237 -0.71 -17.27 -4.56
CA TYR A 237 0.70 -17.21 -4.14
C TYR A 237 1.08 -18.37 -3.23
N TYR A 238 0.23 -18.70 -2.26
CA TYR A 238 0.45 -19.84 -1.38
C TYR A 238 0.50 -21.16 -2.15
N LYS A 239 -0.46 -21.40 -3.05
CA LYS A 239 -0.48 -22.56 -3.94
C LYS A 239 0.74 -22.64 -4.87
N ALA A 240 1.26 -21.48 -5.29
CA ALA A 240 2.49 -21.40 -6.08
C ALA A 240 3.78 -21.58 -5.25
N GLY A 241 3.67 -21.80 -3.93
CA GLY A 241 4.80 -22.06 -3.03
C GLY A 241 5.59 -20.83 -2.59
N LEU A 242 5.02 -19.62 -2.71
CA LEU A 242 5.69 -18.42 -2.22
C LEU A 242 5.65 -18.37 -0.69
N LYS A 243 6.74 -17.89 -0.11
CA LYS A 243 6.78 -17.59 1.33
C LYS A 243 5.96 -16.32 1.64
N PRO A 244 5.37 -16.19 2.84
CA PRO A 244 4.58 -15.00 3.21
C PRO A 244 5.30 -13.67 2.99
N SER A 245 6.61 -13.61 3.20
CA SER A 245 7.44 -12.41 2.96
C SER A 245 7.56 -12.01 1.48
N GLN A 246 7.27 -12.92 0.56
CA GLN A 246 7.30 -12.71 -0.89
C GLN A 246 5.92 -12.34 -1.46
N MET A 247 4.86 -12.54 -0.67
CA MET A 247 3.47 -12.29 -1.07
C MET A 247 3.13 -10.80 -0.93
N ARG A 248 3.30 -10.05 -2.00
CA ARG A 248 3.06 -8.59 -2.01
C ARG A 248 2.12 -8.19 -3.14
N VAL A 249 1.20 -7.28 -2.82
CA VAL A 249 0.40 -6.55 -3.81
C VAL A 249 1.09 -5.20 -4.03
N ALA A 250 1.78 -5.06 -5.15
CA ALA A 250 2.53 -3.86 -5.52
C ALA A 250 2.71 -3.82 -7.04
N SER A 251 3.24 -2.71 -7.58
CA SER A 251 3.64 -2.66 -8.99
C SER A 251 4.62 -3.79 -9.31
N PRO A 252 4.38 -4.58 -10.37
CA PRO A 252 5.20 -5.76 -10.68
C PRO A 252 6.63 -5.42 -11.06
N PHE A 253 6.91 -4.17 -11.39
CA PHE A 253 8.19 -3.74 -11.94
C PHE A 253 9.13 -3.12 -10.91
N ASN A 254 8.70 -2.97 -9.65
CA ASN A 254 9.54 -2.40 -8.61
C ASN A 254 10.52 -3.42 -8.01
N ASP A 255 11.51 -2.94 -7.25
CA ASP A 255 12.55 -3.77 -6.63
C ASP A 255 12.01 -4.88 -5.72
N TYR A 256 10.88 -4.65 -5.07
CA TYR A 256 10.29 -5.62 -4.13
C TYR A 256 9.47 -6.71 -4.81
N SER A 257 8.97 -6.47 -6.03
CA SER A 257 8.07 -7.37 -6.75
C SER A 257 8.72 -8.08 -7.92
N LYS A 258 9.89 -7.61 -8.38
CA LYS A 258 10.57 -8.20 -9.54
C LYS A 258 10.84 -9.70 -9.41
N ASP A 259 11.11 -10.17 -8.18
CA ASP A 259 11.36 -11.59 -7.90
C ASP A 259 10.12 -12.47 -8.07
N ALA A 260 8.93 -11.87 -7.91
CA ALA A 260 7.64 -12.52 -8.12
C ALA A 260 7.04 -12.26 -9.50
N LEU A 261 7.72 -11.48 -10.36
CA LEU A 261 7.22 -11.13 -11.70
C LEU A 261 6.91 -12.37 -12.55
N ASN A 262 7.71 -13.42 -12.40
CA ASN A 262 7.49 -14.70 -13.11
C ASN A 262 6.16 -15.37 -12.73
N MET A 263 5.59 -15.06 -11.58
CA MET A 263 4.30 -15.62 -11.14
C MET A 263 3.13 -15.17 -12.02
N TYR A 264 3.24 -14.01 -12.70
CA TYR A 264 2.23 -13.60 -13.68
C TYR A 264 2.07 -14.61 -14.82
N ARG A 265 3.14 -15.30 -15.22
CA ARG A 265 3.06 -16.34 -16.27
C ARG A 265 2.19 -17.52 -15.87
N VAL A 266 2.15 -17.82 -14.56
CA VAL A 266 1.43 -18.99 -14.01
C VAL A 266 0.04 -18.59 -13.54
N ILE A 267 -0.07 -17.47 -12.83
CA ILE A 267 -1.30 -17.03 -12.19
C ILE A 267 -2.22 -16.29 -13.16
N ASP A 268 -1.65 -15.44 -14.03
CA ASP A 268 -2.41 -14.57 -14.93
C ASP A 268 -1.69 -14.42 -16.30
N PRO A 269 -1.71 -15.48 -17.13
CA PRO A 269 -0.99 -15.48 -18.41
C PRO A 269 -1.44 -14.38 -19.38
N GLN A 270 -2.70 -13.95 -19.30
CA GLN A 270 -3.22 -12.90 -20.18
C GLN A 270 -2.61 -11.55 -19.83
N ILE A 271 -2.57 -11.22 -18.55
CA ILE A 271 -1.89 -10.02 -18.05
C ILE A 271 -0.39 -10.11 -18.34
N TRP A 272 0.23 -11.28 -18.19
CA TRP A 272 1.65 -11.48 -18.51
C TRP A 272 2.01 -11.02 -19.93
N VAL A 273 1.25 -11.43 -20.94
CA VAL A 273 1.50 -11.03 -22.33
C VAL A 273 1.46 -9.52 -22.49
N ARG A 274 0.51 -8.85 -21.83
CA ARG A 274 0.40 -7.39 -21.84
C ARG A 274 1.57 -6.72 -21.10
N LEU A 275 1.97 -7.25 -19.95
CA LEU A 275 3.11 -6.73 -19.17
C LEU A 275 4.41 -6.73 -19.97
N VAL A 276 4.70 -7.82 -20.69
CA VAL A 276 5.91 -7.93 -21.53
C VAL A 276 5.92 -6.91 -22.66
N GLY A 277 4.76 -6.65 -23.26
CA GLY A 277 4.61 -5.61 -24.30
C GLY A 277 4.67 -4.18 -23.76
N ARG A 278 4.32 -3.99 -22.47
CA ARG A 278 4.15 -2.65 -21.86
C ARG A 278 5.46 -2.04 -21.37
N VAL A 279 6.34 -2.85 -20.76
CA VAL A 279 7.59 -2.39 -20.15
C VAL A 279 8.77 -3.17 -20.69
N ARG A 280 9.72 -2.46 -21.28
CA ARG A 280 10.96 -3.06 -21.80
C ARG A 280 11.73 -3.73 -20.67
N GLY A 281 12.27 -4.91 -20.95
CA GLY A 281 13.00 -5.70 -19.96
C GLY A 281 12.13 -6.60 -19.07
N ALA A 282 10.79 -6.53 -19.13
CA ALA A 282 9.92 -7.36 -18.30
C ALA A 282 10.17 -8.86 -18.49
N ASN A 283 10.31 -9.33 -19.73
CA ASN A 283 10.63 -10.74 -19.99
C ASN A 283 12.02 -11.14 -19.47
N PHE A 284 13.02 -10.30 -19.68
CA PHE A 284 14.37 -10.54 -19.16
C PHE A 284 14.38 -10.53 -17.63
N GLY A 285 13.71 -9.56 -17.02
CA GLY A 285 13.57 -9.47 -15.56
C GLY A 285 12.88 -10.70 -14.95
N ALA A 286 11.84 -11.24 -15.60
CA ALA A 286 11.17 -12.44 -15.15
C ALA A 286 12.06 -13.68 -15.19
N ILE A 287 12.91 -13.82 -16.20
CA ILE A 287 13.82 -14.96 -16.36
C ILE A 287 15.03 -14.83 -15.44
N TYR A 288 15.63 -13.65 -15.38
CA TYR A 288 16.93 -13.42 -14.74
C TYR A 288 16.87 -12.58 -13.47
N GLY A 289 15.69 -12.24 -12.95
CA GLY A 289 15.50 -11.35 -11.79
C GLY A 289 16.29 -11.78 -10.54
N ARG A 290 16.53 -13.08 -10.36
CA ARG A 290 17.34 -13.64 -9.27
C ARG A 290 18.78 -14.00 -9.68
N SER A 291 19.24 -13.53 -10.84
CA SER A 291 20.58 -13.80 -11.33
C SER A 291 21.52 -12.62 -11.13
N LYS A 292 22.83 -12.89 -11.20
CA LYS A 292 23.87 -11.84 -11.16
C LYS A 292 23.70 -10.81 -12.27
N ALA A 293 23.10 -11.17 -13.41
CA ALA A 293 22.82 -10.28 -14.54
C ALA A 293 21.88 -9.12 -14.17
N MET A 294 20.99 -9.31 -13.17
CA MET A 294 20.08 -8.30 -12.65
C MET A 294 20.56 -7.70 -11.31
N GLY A 295 21.86 -7.84 -11.00
CA GLY A 295 22.43 -7.32 -9.76
C GLY A 295 22.09 -8.10 -8.51
N TYR A 296 21.50 -9.29 -8.66
CA TYR A 296 21.24 -10.17 -7.51
C TYR A 296 22.58 -10.66 -6.94
N ARG A 297 22.86 -10.25 -5.72
CA ARG A 297 23.91 -10.84 -4.89
C ARG A 297 23.22 -11.74 -3.88
N SER A 298 23.49 -13.05 -3.91
CA SER A 298 23.18 -13.88 -2.76
C SER A 298 24.01 -13.34 -1.60
N VAL A 299 23.37 -12.74 -0.63
CA VAL A 299 23.98 -12.55 0.68
C VAL A 299 24.06 -13.97 1.23
N GLN A 300 25.24 -14.59 1.12
CA GLN A 300 25.58 -15.69 2.02
C GLN A 300 25.45 -15.06 3.40
N ASP A 301 24.65 -15.69 4.28
CA ASP A 301 24.61 -15.27 5.67
C ASP A 301 26.07 -15.12 6.12
N PRO A 302 26.48 -13.96 6.64
CA PRO A 302 27.83 -13.82 7.14
C PRO A 302 28.02 -14.92 8.18
N PRO A 303 29.18 -15.61 8.20
CA PRO A 303 29.44 -16.58 9.23
C PRO A 303 29.14 -15.90 10.55
N GLN A 304 28.44 -16.59 11.47
CA GLN A 304 28.04 -16.07 12.76
C GLN A 304 29.29 -15.58 13.51
N HIS A 305 29.71 -14.36 13.23
CA HIS A 305 30.72 -13.68 14.04
C HIS A 305 29.98 -13.13 15.26
N HIS A 306 30.28 -13.72 16.40
CA HIS A 306 30.00 -13.18 17.71
C HIS A 306 30.39 -11.70 17.71
N PHE A 307 29.42 -10.82 17.88
CA PHE A 307 29.68 -9.42 18.21
C PHE A 307 30.31 -9.39 19.60
N LEU A 308 31.63 -9.26 19.64
CA LEU A 308 32.32 -8.87 20.87
C LEU A 308 31.98 -7.40 21.14
N PHE A 309 31.18 -7.19 22.17
CA PHE A 309 31.00 -5.87 22.75
C PHE A 309 32.33 -5.41 23.31
N PHE A 310 32.98 -4.45 22.67
CA PHE A 310 34.04 -3.66 23.32
C PHE A 310 33.38 -2.68 24.29
N GLY A 311 33.36 -3.07 25.56
CA GLY A 311 33.09 -2.15 26.65
C GLY A 311 34.19 -1.09 26.70
N HIS A 312 33.83 0.17 26.51
CA HIS A 312 34.68 1.28 26.90
C HIS A 312 34.56 1.41 28.43
N THR A 313 35.60 0.96 29.15
CA THR A 313 35.86 1.38 30.49
C THR A 313 36.55 2.74 30.43
N GLY A 314 35.91 3.77 31.01
CA GLY A 314 36.47 5.09 31.11
C GLY A 314 37.65 5.13 32.11
N GLY A 315 38.59 5.99 31.82
CA GLY A 315 39.52 6.62 32.70
C GLY A 315 39.30 8.13 32.67
#